data_1dc02d8cd0c22e079d1f3de0bd7b54e6
#
_entry.id   1dc02d8cd0c22e079d1f3de0bd7b54e6
#
_cell.length_a   1.000
_cell.length_b   1.000
_cell.length_c   1.000
_cell.angle_alpha   90.00
_cell.angle_beta   90.00
_cell.angle_gamma   90.00
#
_symmetry.space_group_name_H-M   'P 1'
#
loop_
_entity.id
_entity.type
_entity.pdbx_description
1 polymer ?
#
loop_
_entity_poly.entity_id
_entity_poly.type
_entity_poly.pdbx_seq_one_letter_code
_entity_poly.pdbx_strand_id
1 'polypeptide(L)'
;MLKEYGLDVQRLFLEMMLEDAQSYVRVQNIYNPQNFDKSLRAAAEFIKEHSDKHKTLPDRMQISATTGIRLQEVPDLNEGHFDWFMIEFEQFTKRQEL
;
A
#
# COMPACT_ATOMS: atom_id res chain seq x y z
N MET A 1 -2.46 -8.86 23.18
CA MET A 1 -1.77 -7.61 22.81
C MET A 1 -2.08 -7.28 21.35
N LEU A 2 -2.48 -6.06 21.09
CA LEU A 2 -2.74 -5.63 19.71
C LEU A 2 -1.42 -5.34 19.01
N LYS A 3 -1.31 -5.83 17.78
CA LYS A 3 -0.15 -5.59 16.94
C LYS A 3 -0.18 -4.14 16.44
N GLU A 4 0.94 -3.47 16.51
CA GLU A 4 1.07 -2.12 15.98
C GLU A 4 1.74 -2.17 14.62
N TYR A 5 1.29 -1.29 13.75
CA TYR A 5 1.81 -1.20 12.38
C TYR A 5 2.56 0.13 12.26
N GLY A 6 3.87 0.02 12.42
CA GLY A 6 4.75 1.19 12.31
C GLY A 6 4.86 1.70 10.88
N LEU A 7 5.55 2.83 10.75
CA LEU A 7 5.72 3.49 9.47
C LEU A 7 6.38 2.59 8.42
N ASP A 8 7.38 1.82 8.84
CA ASP A 8 8.11 0.93 7.92
C ASP A 8 7.21 -0.15 7.33
N VAL A 9 6.33 -0.72 8.15
CA VAL A 9 5.40 -1.75 7.70
C VAL A 9 4.35 -1.17 6.77
N GLN A 10 3.83 0.01 7.11
CA GLN A 10 2.86 0.69 6.26
C GLN A 10 3.46 1.04 4.89
N ARG A 11 4.69 1.53 4.89
CA ARG A 11 5.40 1.80 3.64
C ARG A 11 5.58 0.53 2.82
N LEU A 12 5.94 -0.56 3.49
CA LEU A 12 6.11 -1.85 2.82
C LEU A 12 4.81 -2.32 2.17
N PHE A 13 3.66 -2.10 2.80
CA PHE A 13 2.38 -2.42 2.18
C PHE A 13 2.22 -1.72 0.84
N LEU A 14 2.51 -0.43 0.79
CA LEU A 14 2.41 0.32 -0.46
C LEU A 14 3.42 -0.17 -1.50
N GLU A 15 4.64 -0.46 -1.05
CA GLU A 15 5.70 -0.96 -1.93
C GLU A 15 5.34 -2.31 -2.53
N MET A 16 4.75 -3.20 -1.75
CA MET A 16 4.34 -4.52 -2.22
C MET A 16 3.18 -4.43 -3.22
N MET A 17 2.23 -3.52 -3.00
CA MET A 17 1.14 -3.30 -3.96
C MET A 17 1.69 -2.89 -5.33
N LEU A 18 2.76 -2.10 -5.35
CA LEU A 18 3.35 -1.64 -6.60
C LEU A 18 4.13 -2.73 -7.33
N GLU A 19 4.56 -3.77 -6.60
CA GLU A 19 5.24 -4.91 -7.22
C GLU A 19 4.28 -5.84 -7.94
N ASP A 20 3.03 -5.88 -7.51
CA ASP A 20 2.04 -6.81 -8.07
C ASP A 20 0.65 -6.18 -8.07
N ALA A 21 0.19 -5.78 -9.24
CA ALA A 21 -1.14 -5.17 -9.39
C ALA A 21 -2.26 -6.07 -8.85
N GLN A 22 -2.08 -7.39 -8.89
CA GLN A 22 -3.06 -8.34 -8.35
C GLN A 22 -3.26 -8.14 -6.85
N SER A 23 -2.18 -7.82 -6.14
CA SER A 23 -2.26 -7.56 -4.70
C SER A 23 -3.15 -6.35 -4.42
N TYR A 24 -3.01 -5.28 -5.21
CA TYR A 24 -3.86 -4.12 -5.07
C TYR A 24 -5.32 -4.46 -5.37
N VAL A 25 -5.58 -5.18 -6.46
CA VAL A 25 -6.94 -5.57 -6.84
C VAL A 25 -7.61 -6.35 -5.70
N ARG A 26 -6.88 -7.26 -5.07
CA ARG A 26 -7.41 -8.08 -3.98
C ARG A 26 -7.80 -7.26 -2.75
N VAL A 27 -7.12 -6.16 -2.48
CA VAL A 27 -7.37 -5.35 -1.29
C VAL A 27 -8.11 -4.05 -1.58
N GLN A 28 -8.42 -3.76 -2.84
CA GLN A 28 -8.98 -2.44 -3.17
C GLN A 28 -10.31 -2.14 -2.47
N ASN A 29 -11.08 -3.16 -2.11
CA ASN A 29 -12.35 -2.97 -1.39
C ASN A 29 -12.15 -2.48 0.05
N ILE A 30 -10.99 -2.76 0.63
CA ILE A 30 -10.68 -2.36 2.00
C ILE A 30 -9.58 -1.29 2.04
N TYR A 31 -9.06 -0.90 0.90
CA TYR A 31 -7.98 0.08 0.80
C TYR A 31 -8.54 1.48 1.05
N ASN A 32 -8.09 2.10 2.13
CA ASN A 32 -8.48 3.46 2.49
C ASN A 32 -7.22 4.26 2.82
N PRO A 33 -6.87 5.25 1.96
CA PRO A 33 -5.67 6.07 2.20
C PRO A 33 -5.63 6.73 3.57
N GLN A 34 -6.79 7.02 4.17
CA GLN A 34 -6.84 7.66 5.48
C GLN A 34 -6.36 6.75 6.62
N ASN A 35 -6.26 5.44 6.37
CA ASN A 35 -5.75 4.50 7.37
C ASN A 35 -4.24 4.61 7.54
N PHE A 36 -3.54 5.16 6.56
CA PHE A 36 -2.07 5.27 6.60
C PHE A 36 -1.63 6.47 7.44
N ASP A 37 -0.41 6.39 7.95
CA ASP A 37 0.21 7.50 8.64
C ASP A 37 0.23 8.73 7.74
N LYS A 38 0.17 9.92 8.37
CA LYS A 38 0.15 11.18 7.63
C LYS A 38 1.28 11.30 6.61
N SER A 39 2.46 10.80 6.96
CA SER A 39 3.63 10.89 6.09
C SER A 39 3.52 10.04 4.83
N LEU A 40 2.61 9.07 4.81
CA LEU A 40 2.40 8.19 3.66
C LEU A 40 1.07 8.43 2.96
N ARG A 41 0.21 9.22 3.56
CA ARG A 41 -1.17 9.38 3.10
C ARG A 41 -1.27 9.93 1.69
N ALA A 42 -0.43 10.91 1.35
CA ALA A 42 -0.45 11.48 0.01
C ALA A 42 -0.10 10.43 -1.06
N ALA A 43 0.87 9.55 -0.77
CA ALA A 43 1.22 8.47 -1.69
C ALA A 43 0.08 7.48 -1.82
N ALA A 44 -0.56 7.12 -0.71
CA ALA A 44 -1.69 6.19 -0.71
C ALA A 44 -2.87 6.75 -1.50
N GLU A 45 -3.16 8.04 -1.35
CA GLU A 45 -4.22 8.72 -2.11
C GLU A 45 -3.90 8.77 -3.61
N PHE A 46 -2.65 9.06 -3.95
CA PHE A 46 -2.23 9.12 -5.34
C PHE A 46 -2.40 7.75 -6.02
N ILE A 47 -2.01 6.68 -5.33
CA ILE A 47 -2.17 5.32 -5.86
C ILE A 47 -3.65 5.03 -6.15
N LYS A 48 -4.52 5.37 -5.22
CA LYS A 48 -5.95 5.14 -5.40
C LYS A 48 -6.53 5.94 -6.55
N GLU A 49 -6.26 7.24 -6.57
CA GLU A 49 -6.78 8.13 -7.61
C GLU A 49 -6.30 7.74 -9.00
N HIS A 50 -5.01 7.42 -9.11
CA HIS A 50 -4.43 7.01 -10.39
C HIS A 50 -5.05 5.70 -10.86
N SER A 51 -5.21 4.73 -9.96
CA SER A 51 -5.81 3.44 -10.31
C SER A 51 -7.27 3.60 -10.73
N ASP A 52 -8.03 4.42 -10.01
CA ASP A 52 -9.43 4.66 -10.34
C ASP A 52 -9.58 5.34 -11.71
N LYS A 53 -8.69 6.27 -12.02
CA LYS A 53 -8.76 7.04 -13.25
C LYS A 53 -8.21 6.29 -14.46
N HIS A 54 -7.10 5.62 -14.31
CA HIS A 54 -6.38 5.01 -15.43
C HIS A 54 -6.45 3.48 -15.48
N LYS A 55 -7.02 2.86 -14.47
CA LYS A 55 -7.12 1.39 -14.34
C LYS A 55 -5.77 0.68 -14.30
N THR A 56 -4.73 1.43 -13.95
CA THR A 56 -3.37 0.89 -13.75
C THR A 56 -2.77 1.58 -12.54
N LEU A 57 -1.80 0.92 -11.91
CA LEU A 57 -1.06 1.53 -10.81
C LEU A 57 -0.05 2.54 -11.33
N PRO A 58 0.22 3.61 -10.57
CA PRO A 58 1.30 4.54 -10.94
C PRO A 58 2.64 3.88 -10.68
N ASP A 59 3.70 4.40 -11.30
CA ASP A 59 5.05 3.94 -10.98
C ASP A 59 5.65 4.78 -9.85
N ARG A 60 6.77 4.31 -9.31
CA ARG A 60 7.42 4.96 -8.17
C ARG A 60 7.92 6.36 -8.49
N MET A 61 8.34 6.57 -9.72
CA MET A 61 8.79 7.88 -10.15
C MET A 61 7.66 8.89 -10.14
N GLN A 62 6.48 8.50 -10.63
CA GLN A 62 5.30 9.35 -10.62
C GLN A 62 4.90 9.71 -9.19
N ILE A 63 4.92 8.73 -8.29
CA ILE A 63 4.57 8.94 -6.88
C ILE A 63 5.55 9.92 -6.25
N SER A 64 6.85 9.71 -6.44
CA SER A 64 7.88 10.58 -5.87
C SER A 64 7.78 11.99 -6.42
N ALA A 65 7.58 12.14 -7.73
CA ALA A 65 7.47 13.45 -8.35
C ALA A 65 6.26 14.23 -7.87
N THR A 66 5.15 13.53 -7.62
CA THR A 66 3.89 14.18 -7.24
C THR A 66 3.77 14.43 -5.74
N THR A 67 4.23 13.50 -4.92
CA THR A 67 4.01 13.53 -3.46
C THR A 67 5.28 13.78 -2.66
N GLY A 68 6.45 13.64 -3.26
CA GLY A 68 7.72 13.72 -2.55
C GLY A 68 8.04 12.48 -1.73
N ILE A 69 7.17 11.47 -1.76
CA ILE A 69 7.35 10.25 -0.99
C ILE A 69 8.03 9.20 -1.85
N ARG A 70 9.14 8.66 -1.35
CA ARG A 70 9.91 7.64 -2.06
C ARG A 70 9.52 6.25 -1.58
N LEU A 71 9.05 5.44 -2.52
CA LEU A 71 8.77 4.03 -2.28
C LEU A 71 9.82 3.23 -3.02
N GLN A 72 10.33 2.18 -2.38
CA GLN A 72 11.42 1.40 -2.93
C GLN A 72 10.92 0.13 -3.61
N GLU A 73 11.73 -0.41 -4.50
CA GLU A 73 11.44 -1.70 -5.08
C GLU A 73 11.71 -2.78 -4.04
N VAL A 74 10.89 -3.83 -4.06
CA VAL A 74 11.03 -4.96 -3.15
C VAL A 74 11.26 -6.19 -4.03
N PRO A 75 12.52 -6.54 -4.30
CA PRO A 75 12.82 -7.66 -5.19
C PRO A 75 12.57 -9.02 -4.53
N ASP A 76 12.47 -10.03 -5.36
CA ASP A 76 12.44 -11.42 -4.92
C ASP A 76 11.25 -11.81 -4.05
N LEU A 77 10.10 -11.16 -4.28
CA LEU A 77 8.87 -11.54 -3.59
C LEU A 77 8.33 -12.86 -4.15
N ASN A 78 7.79 -13.69 -3.27
CA ASN A 78 7.17 -14.95 -3.64
C ASN A 78 5.76 -15.05 -3.06
N GLU A 79 5.07 -16.15 -3.32
CA GLU A 79 3.69 -16.33 -2.85
C GLU A 79 3.56 -16.17 -1.33
N GLY A 80 4.53 -16.64 -0.57
CA GLY A 80 4.51 -16.50 0.88
C GLY A 80 4.50 -15.05 1.33
N HIS A 81 5.23 -14.19 0.61
CA HIS A 81 5.25 -12.76 0.90
C HIS A 81 3.89 -12.12 0.60
N PHE A 82 3.25 -12.51 -0.51
CA PHE A 82 1.95 -11.96 -0.86
C PHE A 82 0.85 -12.48 0.06
N ASP A 83 0.94 -13.73 0.51
CA ASP A 83 0.01 -14.27 1.50
C ASP A 83 0.14 -13.51 2.83
N TRP A 84 1.38 -13.24 3.25
CA TRP A 84 1.64 -12.42 4.43
C TRP A 84 1.02 -11.03 4.27
N PHE A 85 1.23 -10.41 3.11
CA PHE A 85 0.68 -9.09 2.82
C PHE A 85 -0.84 -9.07 2.98
N MET A 86 -1.53 -10.05 2.39
CA MET A 86 -3.00 -10.10 2.45
C MET A 86 -3.50 -10.18 3.88
N ILE A 87 -2.89 -11.05 4.68
CA ILE A 87 -3.30 -11.26 6.07
C ILE A 87 -3.02 -10.00 6.90
N GLU A 88 -1.81 -9.47 6.78
CA GLU A 88 -1.39 -8.33 7.59
C GLU A 88 -2.09 -7.04 7.18
N PHE A 89 -2.31 -6.84 5.88
CA PHE A 89 -3.01 -5.66 5.41
C PHE A 89 -4.47 -5.66 5.89
N GLU A 90 -5.12 -6.81 5.88
CA GLU A 90 -6.47 -6.94 6.40
C GLU A 90 -6.52 -6.59 7.89
N GLN A 91 -5.56 -7.10 8.68
CA GLN A 91 -5.49 -6.78 10.11
C GLN A 91 -5.21 -5.31 10.34
N PHE A 92 -4.31 -4.74 9.57
CA PHE A 92 -4.00 -3.31 9.63
C PHE A 92 -5.27 -2.48 9.40
N THR A 93 -6.02 -2.80 8.36
CA THR A 93 -7.24 -2.09 8.01
C THR A 93 -8.27 -2.17 9.14
N LYS A 94 -8.50 -3.38 9.68
CA LYS A 94 -9.44 -3.57 10.78
C LYS A 94 -9.04 -2.74 12.00
N ARG A 95 -7.74 -2.71 12.31
CA ARG A 95 -7.26 -1.96 13.46
C ARG A 95 -7.47 -0.45 13.29
N GLN A 96 -7.25 0.06 12.09
CA GLN A 96 -7.37 1.49 11.82
C GLN A 96 -8.82 1.97 11.77
N GLU A 97 -9.76 1.07 11.51
CA GLU A 97 -11.16 1.42 11.35
C GLU A 97 -12.04 1.08 12.56
N LEU A 98 -11.40 0.68 13.65
CA LEU A 98 -12.12 0.41 14.90
C LEU A 98 -12.53 1.71 15.61
#